data_6e748e6777351d332529f9b90f0804a2
#
_entry.id   6e748e6777351d332529f9b90f0804a2
#
_cell.length_a   1.000
_cell.length_b   1.000
_cell.length_c   1.000
_cell.angle_alpha   90.00
_cell.angle_beta   90.00
_cell.angle_gamma   90.00
#
_symmetry.space_group_name_H-M   'P 1'
#
loop_
_entity.id
_entity.type
_entity.pdbx_description
1 polymer ?
#
loop_
_entity_poly.entity_id
_entity_poly.type
_entity_poly.pdbx_seq_one_letter_code
_entity_poly.pdbx_strand_id
1 'polypeptide(L)'
;MAVIVPENKAVESLQGLHLYHGAISNCSMRVRMALCEKGLDWTSHHLDLKKKENISDDYFGINPNGLVPTLVHDGVVHIESNEIIDYIDETFPEPSLRADNDAEMQEWLKLATSIHVPAVKPYVYATIIQKKVQ
;
A
#
# COMPACT_ATOMS: atom_id res chain seq x y z
N MET A 1 6.40 0.99 13.04
CA MET A 1 5.32 1.50 12.17
C MET A 1 5.89 2.55 11.21
N ALA A 2 5.60 2.41 9.94
CA ALA A 2 6.08 3.36 8.92
C ALA A 2 5.08 4.52 8.76
N VAL A 3 4.98 5.35 9.79
CA VAL A 3 4.21 6.59 9.79
C VAL A 3 5.13 7.74 9.36
N ILE A 4 4.64 8.58 8.48
CA ILE A 4 5.39 9.74 8.01
C ILE A 4 4.60 11.03 8.18
N VAL A 5 5.32 12.16 8.22
CA VAL A 5 4.72 13.50 8.20
C VAL A 5 4.70 13.98 6.74
N PRO A 6 3.52 14.20 6.15
CA PRO A 6 3.42 14.62 4.75
C PRO A 6 3.84 16.08 4.58
N GLU A 7 4.43 16.41 3.44
CA GLU A 7 4.64 17.80 3.03
C GLU A 7 3.32 18.44 2.59
N ASN A 8 2.47 17.67 1.89
CA ASN A 8 1.13 18.11 1.53
C ASN A 8 0.20 18.08 2.75
N LYS A 9 0.05 19.22 3.40
CA LYS A 9 -0.77 19.38 4.61
C LYS A 9 -2.26 19.18 4.40
N ALA A 10 -2.75 19.19 3.17
CA ALA A 10 -4.16 18.97 2.89
C ALA A 10 -4.62 17.56 3.31
N VAL A 11 -3.73 16.55 3.28
CA VAL A 11 -4.07 15.19 3.69
C VAL A 11 -4.29 15.06 5.21
N GLU A 12 -3.74 15.96 6.01
CA GLU A 12 -3.93 15.96 7.47
C GLU A 12 -5.39 16.26 7.88
N SER A 13 -6.18 16.85 6.99
CA SER A 13 -7.61 17.12 7.22
C SER A 13 -8.55 15.98 6.78
N LEU A 14 -8.03 14.94 6.13
CA LEU A 14 -8.82 13.81 5.66
C LEU A 14 -9.36 12.99 6.84
N GLN A 15 -10.65 12.65 6.78
CA GLN A 15 -11.32 11.84 7.79
C GLN A 15 -11.63 10.44 7.25
N GLY A 16 -11.50 9.44 8.09
CA GLY A 16 -11.69 8.04 7.71
C GLY A 16 -10.50 7.47 6.95
N LEU A 17 -10.72 6.36 6.27
CA LEU A 17 -9.69 5.62 5.54
C LEU A 17 -9.61 6.09 4.07
N HIS A 18 -8.45 6.54 3.66
CA HIS A 18 -8.13 6.93 2.29
C HIS A 18 -6.93 6.11 1.80
N LEU A 19 -7.08 5.40 0.69
CA LEU A 19 -6.02 4.57 0.12
C LEU A 19 -5.59 5.13 -1.24
N TYR A 20 -4.33 5.55 -1.32
CA TYR A 20 -3.63 5.83 -2.57
C TYR A 20 -3.04 4.52 -3.09
N HIS A 21 -3.49 4.08 -4.27
CA HIS A 21 -3.18 2.76 -4.77
C HIS A 21 -3.09 2.71 -6.30
N GLY A 22 -2.37 1.72 -6.81
CA GLY A 22 -2.31 1.42 -8.24
C GLY A 22 -2.98 0.09 -8.55
N ALA A 23 -3.78 0.03 -9.63
CA ALA A 23 -4.49 -1.18 -10.03
C ALA A 23 -3.56 -2.37 -10.30
N ILE A 24 -2.41 -2.10 -10.94
CA ILE A 24 -1.42 -3.13 -11.30
C ILE A 24 -0.39 -3.42 -10.19
N SER A 25 -0.50 -2.76 -9.05
CA SER A 25 0.43 -2.93 -7.93
C SER A 25 -0.01 -4.10 -7.03
N ASN A 26 0.83 -5.12 -6.91
CA ASN A 26 0.61 -6.24 -5.98
C ASN A 26 0.58 -5.77 -4.51
N CYS A 27 1.43 -4.82 -4.15
CA CYS A 27 1.45 -4.26 -2.82
C CYS A 27 0.15 -3.52 -2.50
N SER A 28 -0.39 -2.74 -3.47
CA SER A 28 -1.70 -2.10 -3.31
C SER A 28 -2.83 -3.13 -3.22
N MET A 29 -2.78 -4.18 -4.03
CA MET A 29 -3.79 -5.25 -4.02
C MET A 29 -3.91 -5.91 -2.65
N ARG A 30 -2.79 -6.18 -1.99
CA ARG A 30 -2.76 -6.79 -0.64
C ARG A 30 -3.51 -5.93 0.37
N VAL A 31 -3.31 -4.62 0.34
CA VAL A 31 -4.00 -3.68 1.24
C VAL A 31 -5.50 -3.61 0.91
N ARG A 32 -5.87 -3.54 -0.38
CA ARG A 32 -7.29 -3.61 -0.78
C ARG A 32 -7.97 -4.87 -0.29
N MET A 33 -7.29 -6.03 -0.38
CA MET A 33 -7.81 -7.30 0.13
C MET A 33 -8.02 -7.25 1.65
N ALA A 34 -7.06 -6.72 2.40
CA ALA A 34 -7.19 -6.57 3.85
C ALA A 34 -8.37 -5.69 4.24
N LEU A 35 -8.55 -4.55 3.58
CA LEU A 35 -9.69 -3.66 3.80
C LEU A 35 -11.04 -4.34 3.48
N CYS A 36 -11.06 -5.12 2.40
CA CYS A 36 -12.25 -5.89 1.98
C CYS A 36 -12.60 -6.98 3.00
N GLU A 37 -11.64 -7.80 3.43
CA GLU A 37 -11.83 -8.86 4.44
C GLU A 37 -12.32 -8.29 5.77
N LYS A 38 -11.85 -7.11 6.14
CA LYS A 38 -12.32 -6.38 7.32
C LYS A 38 -13.70 -5.74 7.16
N GLY A 39 -14.24 -5.69 5.94
CA GLY A 39 -15.50 -5.02 5.65
C GLY A 39 -15.47 -3.50 5.90
N LEU A 40 -14.33 -2.88 5.75
CA LEU A 40 -14.12 -1.46 6.01
C LEU A 40 -14.46 -0.61 4.78
N ASP A 41 -15.17 0.49 5.02
CA ASP A 41 -15.36 1.52 4.00
C ASP A 41 -14.10 2.39 3.88
N TRP A 42 -13.70 2.69 2.66
CA TRP A 42 -12.53 3.52 2.39
C TRP A 42 -12.69 4.31 1.10
N THR A 43 -12.03 5.44 1.02
CA THR A 43 -12.00 6.30 -0.17
C THR A 43 -10.82 5.92 -1.06
N SER A 44 -11.10 5.64 -2.33
CA SER A 44 -10.11 5.27 -3.34
C SER A 44 -9.46 6.51 -3.96
N HIS A 45 -8.14 6.55 -3.93
CA HIS A 45 -7.31 7.48 -4.69
C HIS A 45 -6.45 6.67 -5.67
N HIS A 46 -7.03 6.29 -6.81
CA HIS A 46 -6.34 5.50 -7.81
C HIS A 46 -5.29 6.33 -8.56
N LEU A 47 -4.08 5.79 -8.65
CA LEU A 47 -2.97 6.35 -9.41
C LEU A 47 -2.64 5.44 -10.61
N ASP A 48 -2.66 5.99 -11.82
CA ASP A 48 -2.25 5.26 -13.02
C ASP A 48 -0.72 5.21 -13.10
N LEU A 49 -0.17 4.06 -12.71
CA LEU A 49 1.28 3.84 -12.69
C LEU A 49 1.90 3.82 -14.08
N LYS A 50 1.11 3.52 -15.13
CA LYS A 50 1.59 3.58 -16.52
C LYS A 50 1.77 5.01 -16.98
N LYS A 51 0.92 5.91 -16.48
CA LYS A 51 1.03 7.36 -16.70
C LYS A 51 1.98 8.04 -15.71
N LYS A 52 2.58 7.27 -14.80
CA LYS A 52 3.51 7.76 -13.77
C LYS A 52 2.88 8.78 -12.83
N GLU A 53 1.58 8.65 -12.53
CA GLU A 53 0.88 9.56 -11.61
C GLU A 53 1.43 9.50 -10.19
N ASN A 54 2.09 8.38 -9.82
CA ASN A 54 2.82 8.25 -8.56
C ASN A 54 4.15 9.01 -8.54
N ILE A 55 4.63 9.46 -9.70
CA ILE A 55 5.84 10.28 -9.86
C ILE A 55 5.40 11.71 -10.22
N SER A 56 4.77 12.36 -9.27
CA SER A 56 4.28 13.73 -9.39
C SER A 56 4.55 14.50 -8.10
N ASP A 57 4.72 15.80 -8.19
CA ASP A 57 4.96 16.66 -7.04
C ASP A 57 3.83 16.54 -6.00
N ASP A 58 2.58 16.46 -6.47
CA ASP A 58 1.42 16.29 -5.60
C ASP A 58 1.52 15.00 -4.77
N TYR A 59 1.86 13.89 -5.42
CA TYR A 59 1.96 12.61 -4.70
C TYR A 59 3.24 12.50 -3.87
N PHE A 60 4.37 13.06 -4.32
CA PHE A 60 5.58 13.13 -3.50
C PHE A 60 5.34 13.91 -2.20
N GLY A 61 4.46 14.91 -2.22
CA GLY A 61 4.04 15.61 -1.01
C GLY A 61 3.29 14.74 0.00
N ILE A 62 2.74 13.60 -0.43
CA ILE A 62 2.04 12.63 0.42
C ILE A 62 2.99 11.49 0.82
N ASN A 63 3.66 10.89 -0.17
CA ASN A 63 4.67 9.85 0.02
C ASN A 63 5.94 10.18 -0.77
N PRO A 64 7.00 10.62 -0.10
CA PRO A 64 8.23 11.06 -0.76
C PRO A 64 8.94 9.96 -1.56
N ASN A 65 8.63 8.69 -1.30
CA ASN A 65 9.18 7.56 -2.05
C ASN A 65 8.50 7.37 -3.42
N GLY A 66 7.35 8.03 -3.68
CA GLY A 66 6.60 7.86 -4.92
C GLY A 66 6.06 6.43 -5.12
N LEU A 67 5.89 5.68 -4.04
CA LEU A 67 5.43 4.30 -4.05
C LEU A 67 3.97 4.17 -3.60
N VAL A 68 3.30 3.15 -4.09
CA VAL A 68 1.97 2.75 -3.61
C VAL A 68 2.06 1.36 -2.97
N PRO A 69 1.22 1.05 -1.98
CA PRO A 69 0.14 1.84 -1.41
C PRO A 69 0.60 2.89 -0.39
N THR A 70 -0.24 3.90 -0.19
CA THR A 70 -0.17 4.81 0.96
C THR A 70 -1.56 4.88 1.58
N LEU A 71 -1.67 4.63 2.87
CA LEU A 71 -2.92 4.76 3.63
C LEU A 71 -2.89 6.06 4.42
N VAL A 72 -3.96 6.84 4.32
CA VAL A 72 -4.21 7.98 5.22
C VAL A 72 -5.43 7.64 6.05
N HIS A 73 -5.27 7.59 7.37
CA HIS A 73 -6.37 7.38 8.31
C HIS A 73 -6.45 8.55 9.27
N ASP A 74 -7.56 9.27 9.21
CA ASP A 74 -7.79 10.49 10.01
C ASP A 74 -6.60 11.46 9.98
N GLY A 75 -6.05 11.69 8.79
CA GLY A 75 -4.94 12.61 8.56
C GLY A 75 -3.54 12.03 8.82
N VAL A 76 -3.42 10.81 9.33
CA VAL A 76 -2.13 10.14 9.59
C VAL A 76 -1.74 9.28 8.40
N VAL A 77 -0.53 9.50 7.89
CA VAL A 77 0.00 8.84 6.69
C VAL A 77 0.81 7.61 7.05
N HIS A 78 0.38 6.45 6.56
CA HIS A 78 1.05 5.15 6.71
C HIS A 78 1.57 4.67 5.37
N ILE A 79 2.81 4.23 5.34
CA ILE A 79 3.47 3.66 4.16
C ILE A 79 3.92 2.22 4.45
N GLU A 80 4.39 1.51 3.44
CA GLU A 80 4.78 0.09 3.47
C GLU A 80 3.59 -0.87 3.66
N SER A 81 3.34 -1.71 2.66
CA SER A 81 2.12 -2.53 2.62
C SER A 81 1.98 -3.49 3.81
N ASN A 82 3.07 -4.07 4.31
CA ASN A 82 3.02 -4.95 5.49
C ASN A 82 2.64 -4.17 6.75
N GLU A 83 3.25 -3.00 6.95
CA GLU A 83 2.96 -2.12 8.08
C GLU A 83 1.53 -1.59 8.03
N ILE A 84 1.03 -1.25 6.83
CA ILE A 84 -0.36 -0.83 6.63
C ILE A 84 -1.34 -1.94 7.01
N ILE A 85 -1.08 -3.18 6.59
CA ILE A 85 -1.93 -4.34 6.90
C ILE A 85 -1.94 -4.62 8.41
N ASP A 86 -0.77 -4.59 9.05
CA ASP A 86 -0.67 -4.74 10.49
C ASP A 86 -1.45 -3.64 11.24
N TYR A 87 -1.31 -2.39 10.80
CA TYR A 87 -2.05 -1.26 11.37
C TYR A 87 -3.56 -1.42 11.23
N ILE A 88 -4.05 -1.85 10.05
CA ILE A 88 -5.47 -2.11 9.81
C ILE A 88 -5.98 -3.20 10.75
N ASP A 89 -5.23 -4.30 10.89
CA ASP A 89 -5.64 -5.42 11.73
C ASP A 89 -5.66 -5.08 13.22
N GLU A 90 -4.69 -4.29 13.69
CA GLU A 90 -4.64 -3.83 15.08
C GLU A 90 -5.72 -2.79 15.40
N THR A 91 -5.98 -1.87 14.46
CA THR A 91 -6.95 -0.78 14.65
C THR A 91 -8.39 -1.29 14.58
N PHE A 92 -8.62 -2.27 13.71
CA PHE A 92 -9.93 -2.92 13.50
C PHE A 92 -9.80 -4.42 13.76
N PRO A 93 -9.83 -4.86 15.03
CA PRO A 93 -9.43 -6.23 15.38
C PRO A 93 -10.35 -7.33 14.85
N GLU A 94 -11.59 -7.02 14.47
CA GLU A 94 -12.56 -8.00 14.00
C GLU A 94 -12.99 -7.77 12.53
N PRO A 95 -13.00 -8.81 11.69
CA PRO A 95 -12.38 -10.13 11.91
C PRO A 95 -10.85 -10.04 11.90
N SER A 96 -10.17 -10.83 12.73
CA SER A 96 -8.70 -10.86 12.76
C SER A 96 -8.14 -11.47 11.47
N LEU A 97 -7.07 -10.87 10.93
CA LEU A 97 -6.29 -11.40 9.82
C LEU A 97 -5.10 -12.24 10.31
N ARG A 98 -4.85 -12.24 11.63
CA ARG A 98 -3.70 -12.95 12.21
C ARG A 98 -4.00 -14.43 12.38
N ALA A 99 -2.97 -15.25 12.11
CA ALA A 99 -3.00 -16.67 12.44
C ALA A 99 -2.76 -16.89 13.94
N ASP A 100 -3.16 -18.06 14.46
CA ASP A 100 -2.92 -18.45 15.86
C ASP A 100 -1.43 -18.50 16.19
N ASN A 101 -0.56 -18.71 15.20
CA ASN A 101 0.90 -18.70 15.34
C ASN A 101 1.51 -17.44 14.71
N ASP A 102 1.60 -16.39 15.50
CA ASP A 102 2.15 -15.10 15.06
C ASP A 102 3.61 -15.20 14.59
N ALA A 103 4.44 -16.02 15.23
CA ALA A 103 5.85 -16.19 14.85
C ALA A 103 5.99 -16.78 13.44
N GLU A 104 5.23 -17.81 13.10
CA GLU A 104 5.22 -18.41 11.78
C GLU A 104 4.69 -17.42 10.72
N MET A 105 3.64 -16.68 11.04
CA MET A 105 3.10 -15.65 10.18
C MET A 105 4.15 -14.58 9.85
N GLN A 106 4.92 -14.11 10.83
CA GLN A 106 5.98 -13.13 10.63
C GLN A 106 7.11 -13.66 9.75
N GLU A 107 7.45 -14.96 9.85
CA GLU A 107 8.43 -15.58 8.95
C GLU A 107 7.95 -15.61 7.51
N TRP A 108 6.68 -15.97 7.28
CA TRP A 108 6.08 -15.95 5.94
C TRP A 108 6.02 -14.54 5.35
N LEU A 109 5.70 -13.52 6.15
CA LEU A 109 5.68 -12.13 5.71
C LEU A 109 7.08 -11.64 5.29
N LYS A 110 8.12 -11.99 6.05
CA LYS A 110 9.52 -11.69 5.70
C LYS A 110 9.92 -12.36 4.39
N LEU A 111 9.58 -13.65 4.24
CA LEU A 111 9.87 -14.40 3.02
C LEU A 111 9.16 -13.78 1.82
N ALA A 112 7.87 -13.50 1.92
CA ALA A 112 7.09 -12.88 0.85
C ALA A 112 7.66 -11.52 0.42
N THR A 113 8.09 -10.70 1.37
CA THR A 113 8.72 -9.40 1.09
C THR A 113 10.05 -9.56 0.38
N SER A 114 10.88 -10.52 0.80
CA SER A 114 12.21 -10.75 0.22
C SER A 114 12.18 -11.24 -1.22
N ILE A 115 11.17 -12.04 -1.57
CA ILE A 115 11.01 -12.59 -2.93
C ILE A 115 10.40 -11.56 -3.87
N HIS A 116 9.39 -10.84 -3.41
CA HIS A 116 8.57 -9.97 -4.27
C HIS A 116 9.36 -8.82 -4.90
N VAL A 117 10.13 -8.10 -4.11
CA VAL A 117 10.74 -6.85 -4.58
C VAL A 117 11.96 -7.07 -5.49
N PRO A 118 12.97 -7.90 -5.15
CA PRO A 118 14.16 -8.03 -5.96
C PRO A 118 13.97 -8.89 -7.22
N ALA A 119 13.14 -9.95 -7.15
CA ALA A 119 13.09 -10.97 -8.20
C ALA A 119 11.99 -10.76 -9.23
N VAL A 120 10.80 -10.34 -8.80
CA VAL A 120 9.61 -10.31 -9.66
C VAL A 120 9.46 -8.97 -10.38
N LYS A 121 9.74 -7.87 -9.70
CA LYS A 121 9.52 -6.52 -10.22
C LYS A 121 10.29 -6.25 -11.52
N PRO A 122 11.59 -6.52 -11.63
CA PRO A 122 12.33 -6.33 -12.89
C PRO A 122 11.75 -7.18 -14.03
N TYR A 123 11.34 -8.42 -13.75
CA TYR A 123 10.77 -9.31 -14.75
C TYR A 123 9.42 -8.80 -15.28
N VAL A 124 8.54 -8.36 -14.38
CA VAL A 124 7.23 -7.77 -14.76
C VAL A 124 7.43 -6.51 -15.61
N TYR A 125 8.33 -5.62 -15.22
CA TYR A 125 8.62 -4.41 -16.00
C TYR A 125 9.23 -4.73 -17.37
N ALA A 126 10.18 -5.67 -17.44
CA ALA A 126 10.83 -6.02 -18.69
C ALA A 126 9.92 -6.80 -19.66
N THR A 127 9.06 -7.68 -19.16
CA THR A 127 8.29 -8.59 -20.04
C THR A 127 6.86 -8.14 -20.31
N ILE A 128 6.20 -7.51 -19.35
CA ILE A 128 4.77 -7.17 -19.47
C ILE A 128 4.58 -5.71 -19.90
N ILE A 129 5.36 -4.79 -19.36
CA ILE A 129 5.18 -3.37 -19.61
C ILE A 129 5.87 -2.93 -20.90
N GLN A 130 7.06 -3.44 -21.21
CA GLN A 130 7.77 -3.06 -22.43
C GLN A 130 7.18 -3.66 -23.72
N LYS A 131 6.55 -4.85 -23.66
CA LYS A 131 5.91 -5.47 -24.86
C LYS A 131 4.69 -4.72 -25.40
N LYS A 132 4.20 -3.68 -24.72
CA LYS A 132 3.07 -2.86 -25.18
C LYS A 132 3.46 -1.54 -25.84
N VAL A 133 4.73 -1.33 -26.10
CA VAL A 133 5.28 -0.10 -26.73
C VAL A 133 5.78 -0.36 -28.17
N GLN A 134 5.46 -1.52 -28.74
CA GLN A 134 5.71 -1.80 -30.19
C GLN A 134 4.39 -1.80 -30.95
#